data_bacb5d922078936094c72293b223c83f
#
_entry.id   bacb5d922078936094c72293b223c83f
#
_cell.length_a   1.000
_cell.length_b   1.000
_cell.length_c   1.000
_cell.angle_alpha   90.00
_cell.angle_beta   90.00
_cell.angle_gamma   90.00
#
_symmetry.space_group_name_H-M   'P 1'
#
loop_
_entity.id
_entity.type
_entity.pdbx_description
1 polymer ?
#
loop_
_entity_poly.entity_id
_entity_poly.type
_entity_poly.pdbx_seq_one_letter_code
_entity_poly.pdbx_strand_id
1 'polypeptide(L)'
;DSTIQATRGEIYDTSGITLASTSVVWTIWADPSYSTALFTSSKNDDTGEVTRTADPAALQEVSTQITLRLLSGDGESLDSVDTSSAAYQTQYQAVYDALSKSDSAYQTLATKVNNAIKLSIEQYVTAYNKAHKKADADKGIRKGRISVSSTKSFQRDYPYGAFAAAVLGFCDADGYGTYGLEKSYESTLAGVNGRTITLRNAYGNAIADENATTYAAKDGSNLVLSLDVNIQEVAERYLNEAISANNVENRGAAIVMNVKTGAILAMASKPDFDPNNALDYTANEAYLNELVHAEPELYGIYLKNEDGSYVTDANGNKVLDPEGDYSGYYRDIQWKNKTITELYYPGSVFKVITAAMGVDSGKATINTTLNCSGAYGVAKETYHCAGKKAHGVQNLAEALRNSCNIYFIQLGQRIGSSLFYDYFDAFGFTERTGVDLPSETNFMQYYSKSRLGEVELASSAFGQAMAVTPLQVC
;
A
#
# COMPACT_ATOMS: atom_id res chain seq x y z
N ASP A 1 26.67 15.28 13.41
CA ASP A 1 25.63 15.74 12.49
C ASP A 1 24.25 15.37 13.03
N SER A 2 23.28 16.26 12.87
CA SER A 2 21.85 15.95 13.09
C SER A 2 21.09 16.19 11.78
N THR A 3 20.20 15.28 11.43
CA THR A 3 19.37 15.38 10.24
C THR A 3 18.17 16.30 10.50
N ILE A 4 17.89 17.20 9.56
CA ILE A 4 16.66 17.97 9.51
C ILE A 4 15.79 17.28 8.46
N GLN A 5 14.73 16.60 8.88
CA GLN A 5 13.86 15.89 7.94
C GLN A 5 13.06 16.88 7.09
N ALA A 6 13.00 16.61 5.77
CA ALA A 6 12.09 17.27 4.84
C ALA A 6 10.66 16.77 5.06
N THR A 7 9.70 17.65 4.83
CA THR A 7 8.28 17.27 4.83
C THR A 7 7.95 16.63 3.49
N ARG A 8 7.29 15.45 3.50
CA ARG A 8 6.84 14.78 2.29
C ARG A 8 5.66 15.55 1.68
N GLY A 9 5.68 15.76 0.36
CA GLY A 9 4.63 16.44 -0.39
C GLY A 9 3.27 15.75 -0.26
N GLU A 10 2.21 16.52 -0.38
CA GLU A 10 0.83 16.02 -0.33
C GLU A 10 0.36 15.49 -1.68
N ILE A 11 -0.66 14.63 -1.67
CA ILE A 11 -1.31 14.11 -2.87
C ILE A 11 -2.76 14.62 -2.86
N TYR A 12 -3.17 15.26 -3.95
CA TYR A 12 -4.51 15.81 -4.14
C TYR A 12 -5.23 15.13 -5.31
N ASP A 13 -6.55 15.14 -5.24
CA ASP A 13 -7.39 14.84 -6.40
C ASP A 13 -7.39 16.01 -7.41
N THR A 14 -8.12 15.84 -8.51
CA THR A 14 -8.25 16.88 -9.57
C THR A 14 -8.89 18.19 -9.08
N SER A 15 -9.61 18.17 -7.94
CA SER A 15 -10.30 19.32 -7.33
C SER A 15 -9.48 19.97 -6.20
N GLY A 16 -8.35 19.40 -5.82
CA GLY A 16 -7.54 19.85 -4.69
C GLY A 16 -7.95 19.25 -3.35
N ILE A 17 -8.73 18.18 -3.33
CA ILE A 17 -9.05 17.43 -2.11
C ILE A 17 -7.83 16.60 -1.73
N THR A 18 -7.41 16.67 -0.47
CA THR A 18 -6.24 15.96 0.04
C THR A 18 -6.52 14.46 0.16
N LEU A 19 -5.75 13.65 -0.59
CA LEU A 19 -5.81 12.19 -0.56
C LEU A 19 -4.73 11.57 0.32
N ALA A 20 -3.57 12.22 0.44
CA ALA A 20 -2.51 11.85 1.37
C ALA A 20 -1.80 13.11 1.87
N SER A 21 -1.59 13.17 3.18
CA SER A 21 -0.92 14.30 3.86
C SER A 21 0.19 13.81 4.79
N THR A 22 0.99 14.74 5.27
CA THR A 22 2.07 14.45 6.22
C THR A 22 1.89 15.28 7.48
N SER A 23 1.63 14.59 8.60
CA SER A 23 1.49 15.19 9.93
C SER A 23 2.80 15.16 10.68
N VAL A 24 3.08 16.21 11.45
CA VAL A 24 4.19 16.22 12.41
C VAL A 24 3.75 15.48 13.66
N VAL A 25 4.51 14.45 14.00
CA VAL A 25 4.34 13.68 15.23
C VAL A 25 5.64 13.60 16.00
N TRP A 26 5.57 13.08 17.22
CA TRP A 26 6.72 13.05 18.11
C TRP A 26 6.93 11.65 18.68
N THR A 27 8.19 11.24 18.80
CA THR A 27 8.60 10.11 19.60
C THR A 27 9.02 10.64 20.96
N ILE A 28 8.33 10.20 22.02
CA ILE A 28 8.70 10.50 23.42
C ILE A 28 9.63 9.42 23.90
N TRP A 29 10.78 9.81 24.43
CA TRP A 29 11.77 8.90 24.94
C TRP A 29 12.37 9.41 26.26
N ALA A 30 12.89 8.50 27.06
CA ALA A 30 13.53 8.79 28.32
C ALA A 30 15.01 8.37 28.29
N ASP A 31 15.81 9.07 29.09
CA ASP A 31 17.15 8.65 29.52
C ASP A 31 17.09 8.24 31.01
N PRO A 32 16.82 6.98 31.33
CA PRO A 32 16.80 6.51 32.71
C PRO A 32 18.17 6.65 33.40
N SER A 33 19.28 6.49 32.65
CA SER A 33 20.62 6.65 33.22
C SER A 33 20.86 8.06 33.76
N TYR A 34 20.17 9.04 33.21
CA TYR A 34 20.24 10.45 33.61
C TYR A 34 19.06 10.88 34.50
N SER A 35 18.10 9.98 34.76
CA SER A 35 16.90 10.25 35.57
C SER A 35 17.16 9.96 37.04
N THR A 36 17.87 10.83 37.70
CA THR A 36 18.33 10.64 39.09
C THR A 36 17.23 10.69 40.14
N ALA A 37 16.03 11.16 39.80
CA ALA A 37 14.86 11.13 40.70
C ALA A 37 14.23 9.75 40.82
N LEU A 38 14.41 8.87 39.82
CA LEU A 38 13.81 7.56 39.77
C LEU A 38 14.63 6.48 40.50
N PHE A 39 15.84 6.84 41.00
CA PHE A 39 16.75 5.88 41.61
C PHE A 39 17.45 6.50 42.83
N THR A 40 17.67 5.68 43.84
CA THR A 40 18.60 5.96 44.92
C THR A 40 19.97 5.38 44.54
N SER A 41 21.04 6.12 44.84
CA SER A 41 22.40 5.66 44.54
C SER A 41 23.17 5.47 45.86
N SER A 42 23.76 4.31 46.05
CA SER A 42 24.71 3.98 47.12
C SER A 42 26.06 3.69 46.50
N LYS A 43 27.13 4.23 47.15
CA LYS A 43 28.50 3.95 46.75
C LYS A 43 29.12 2.99 47.77
N ASN A 44 29.68 1.92 47.29
CA ASN A 44 30.52 1.07 48.16
C ASN A 44 31.85 1.77 48.42
N ASP A 45 32.15 2.03 49.68
CA ASP A 45 33.35 2.78 50.09
C ASP A 45 34.65 2.00 49.83
N ASP A 46 34.61 0.67 49.81
CA ASP A 46 35.80 -0.19 49.61
C ASP A 46 36.12 -0.39 48.12
N THR A 47 35.08 -0.57 47.28
CA THR A 47 35.24 -0.83 45.82
C THR A 47 35.07 0.37 44.98
N GLY A 48 34.47 1.44 45.51
CA GLY A 48 34.08 2.62 44.74
C GLY A 48 32.92 2.41 43.80
N GLU A 49 32.32 1.23 43.78
CA GLU A 49 31.20 0.88 42.91
C GLU A 49 29.93 1.62 43.32
N VAL A 50 29.21 2.16 42.31
CA VAL A 50 27.95 2.87 42.52
C VAL A 50 26.78 1.95 42.11
N THR A 51 26.00 1.51 43.09
CA THR A 51 24.76 0.77 42.87
C THR A 51 23.58 1.72 42.80
N ARG A 52 22.74 1.57 41.79
CA ARG A 52 21.48 2.31 41.61
C ARG A 52 20.29 1.41 41.89
N THR A 53 19.48 1.78 42.88
CA THR A 53 18.27 1.05 43.25
C THR A 53 17.06 1.88 42.85
N ALA A 54 16.09 1.26 42.20
CA ALA A 54 14.85 1.91 41.81
C ALA A 54 14.11 2.48 43.03
N ASP A 55 13.54 3.68 42.88
CA ASP A 55 12.56 4.24 43.82
C ASP A 55 11.16 3.92 43.29
N PRO A 56 10.45 2.93 43.88
CA PRO A 56 9.15 2.48 43.37
C PRO A 56 8.07 3.58 43.38
N ALA A 57 8.11 4.48 44.38
CA ALA A 57 7.13 5.55 44.51
C ALA A 57 7.31 6.60 43.41
N ALA A 58 8.56 7.00 43.14
CA ALA A 58 8.87 7.95 42.08
C ALA A 58 8.58 7.35 40.70
N LEU A 59 8.94 6.08 40.46
CA LEU A 59 8.63 5.38 39.23
C LEU A 59 7.12 5.30 38.98
N GLN A 60 6.35 4.93 40.01
CA GLN A 60 4.89 4.84 39.92
C GLN A 60 4.28 6.22 39.60
N GLU A 61 4.67 7.27 40.31
CA GLU A 61 4.18 8.63 40.06
C GLU A 61 4.46 9.08 38.64
N VAL A 62 5.72 8.98 38.20
CA VAL A 62 6.12 9.48 36.88
C VAL A 62 5.49 8.65 35.77
N SER A 63 5.44 7.32 35.91
CA SER A 63 4.80 6.45 34.92
C SER A 63 3.31 6.73 34.81
N THR A 64 2.60 6.93 35.93
CA THR A 64 1.20 7.31 35.95
C THR A 64 0.97 8.62 35.20
N GLN A 65 1.72 9.64 35.54
CA GLN A 65 1.58 10.98 34.97
C GLN A 65 1.88 11.05 33.46
N ILE A 66 2.88 10.30 32.99
CA ILE A 66 3.18 10.19 31.56
C ILE A 66 2.08 9.40 30.85
N THR A 67 1.65 8.26 31.38
CA THR A 67 0.61 7.40 30.78
C THR A 67 -0.73 8.14 30.65
N LEU A 68 -1.15 8.85 31.68
CA LEU A 68 -2.38 9.67 31.62
C LEU A 68 -2.33 10.67 30.47
N ARG A 69 -1.21 11.37 30.27
CA ARG A 69 -1.05 12.33 29.19
C ARG A 69 -1.05 11.66 27.81
N LEU A 70 -0.38 10.52 27.70
CA LEU A 70 -0.35 9.75 26.44
C LEU A 70 -1.74 9.30 26.00
N LEU A 71 -2.64 8.98 26.95
CA LEU A 71 -3.97 8.45 26.66
C LEU A 71 -5.10 9.47 26.70
N SER A 72 -4.86 10.70 27.16
CA SER A 72 -5.88 11.75 27.23
C SER A 72 -6.31 12.31 25.88
N GLY A 73 -5.54 12.03 24.81
CA GLY A 73 -5.79 12.55 23.47
C GLY A 73 -5.35 14.00 23.24
N ASP A 74 -5.55 14.87 24.21
CA ASP A 74 -5.17 16.29 24.19
C ASP A 74 -3.98 16.63 25.12
N GLY A 75 -3.59 15.70 25.99
CA GLY A 75 -2.54 15.89 27.00
C GLY A 75 -3.00 16.62 28.26
N GLU A 76 -4.23 17.11 28.33
CA GLU A 76 -4.76 17.95 29.41
C GLU A 76 -5.93 17.29 30.17
N SER A 77 -6.80 16.58 29.46
CA SER A 77 -8.02 15.95 30.02
C SER A 77 -7.70 14.64 30.77
N LEU A 78 -6.79 14.70 31.77
CA LEU A 78 -6.27 13.51 32.45
C LEU A 78 -7.34 12.71 33.18
N ASP A 79 -8.36 13.39 33.74
CA ASP A 79 -9.45 12.77 34.47
C ASP A 79 -10.39 11.96 33.55
N SER A 80 -10.31 12.15 32.24
CA SER A 80 -11.10 11.39 31.25
C SER A 80 -10.53 9.99 30.98
N VAL A 81 -9.30 9.72 31.43
CA VAL A 81 -8.61 8.45 31.17
C VAL A 81 -9.10 7.38 32.14
N ASP A 82 -9.69 6.32 31.62
CA ASP A 82 -10.06 5.14 32.40
C ASP A 82 -8.82 4.32 32.80
N THR A 83 -8.37 4.52 34.03
CA THR A 83 -7.20 3.84 34.59
C THR A 83 -7.42 2.34 34.84
N SER A 84 -8.67 1.85 34.78
CA SER A 84 -8.98 0.41 34.87
C SER A 84 -8.93 -0.31 33.53
N SER A 85 -8.87 0.43 32.41
CA SER A 85 -8.85 -0.14 31.06
C SER A 85 -7.58 -0.94 30.77
N ALA A 86 -7.69 -1.97 29.92
CA ALA A 86 -6.55 -2.75 29.44
C ALA A 86 -5.53 -1.87 28.71
N ALA A 87 -6.00 -0.86 27.97
CA ALA A 87 -5.14 0.10 27.26
C ALA A 87 -4.27 0.90 28.24
N TYR A 88 -4.86 1.40 29.33
CA TYR A 88 -4.07 2.07 30.37
C TYR A 88 -3.05 1.14 31.01
N GLN A 89 -3.45 -0.05 31.42
CA GLN A 89 -2.54 -1.00 32.10
C GLN A 89 -1.36 -1.39 31.19
N THR A 90 -1.63 -1.64 29.92
CA THR A 90 -0.57 -1.97 28.94
C THR A 90 0.40 -0.81 28.74
N GLN A 91 -0.12 0.42 28.52
CA GLN A 91 0.72 1.60 28.32
C GLN A 91 1.50 1.96 29.60
N TYR A 92 0.86 1.87 30.77
CA TYR A 92 1.51 2.12 32.05
C TYR A 92 2.67 1.15 32.27
N GLN A 93 2.46 -0.14 32.05
CA GLN A 93 3.52 -1.14 32.25
C GLN A 93 4.69 -0.88 31.29
N ALA A 94 4.41 -0.57 30.03
CA ALA A 94 5.44 -0.23 29.04
C ALA A 94 6.27 0.99 29.47
N VAL A 95 5.63 2.05 29.95
CA VAL A 95 6.32 3.25 30.46
C VAL A 95 7.11 2.95 31.72
N TYR A 96 6.54 2.21 32.66
CA TYR A 96 7.20 1.81 33.91
C TYR A 96 8.46 0.97 33.65
N ASP A 97 8.34 -0.05 32.80
CA ASP A 97 9.47 -0.93 32.42
C ASP A 97 10.59 -0.16 31.72
N ALA A 98 10.23 0.76 30.84
CA ALA A 98 11.18 1.62 30.14
C ALA A 98 11.95 2.53 31.11
N LEU A 99 11.25 3.18 32.04
CA LEU A 99 11.84 4.08 33.04
C LEU A 99 12.67 3.34 34.09
N SER A 100 12.39 2.06 34.34
CA SER A 100 13.09 1.22 35.33
C SER A 100 14.49 0.77 34.89
N LYS A 101 14.88 0.94 33.63
CA LYS A 101 16.18 0.50 33.08
C LYS A 101 17.32 1.46 33.41
N SER A 102 17.80 1.44 34.63
CA SER A 102 18.76 2.39 35.24
C SER A 102 19.98 2.73 34.38
N ASP A 103 20.43 1.79 33.56
CA ASP A 103 21.69 1.89 32.81
C ASP A 103 21.46 2.29 31.33
N SER A 104 20.21 2.48 30.92
CA SER A 104 19.88 2.83 29.55
C SER A 104 19.85 4.37 29.37
N ALA A 105 20.54 4.84 28.34
CA ALA A 105 20.50 6.24 27.95
C ALA A 105 19.35 6.60 26.98
N TYR A 106 18.64 5.58 26.46
CA TYR A 106 17.52 5.79 25.54
C TYR A 106 16.49 4.69 25.69
N GLN A 107 15.26 5.07 26.04
CA GLN A 107 14.10 4.18 26.09
C GLN A 107 12.90 4.90 25.50
N THR A 108 12.31 4.33 24.44
CA THR A 108 11.07 4.85 23.84
C THR A 108 9.88 4.64 24.79
N LEU A 109 9.15 5.71 25.08
CA LEU A 109 7.93 5.69 25.89
C LEU A 109 6.67 5.65 25.01
N ALA A 110 6.67 6.37 23.89
CA ALA A 110 5.60 6.37 22.90
C ALA A 110 6.08 6.91 21.57
N THR A 111 5.46 6.48 20.49
CA THR A 111 5.68 6.98 19.12
C THR A 111 4.38 7.60 18.58
N LYS A 112 4.48 8.36 17.50
CA LYS A 112 3.34 9.00 16.82
C LYS A 112 2.50 9.90 17.73
N VAL A 113 3.14 10.55 18.70
CA VAL A 113 2.48 11.43 19.67
C VAL A 113 2.22 12.79 19.03
N ASN A 114 1.02 13.34 19.20
CA ASN A 114 0.70 14.67 18.72
C ASN A 114 1.39 15.79 19.52
N ASN A 115 1.39 16.99 18.98
CA ASN A 115 2.09 18.12 19.61
C ASN A 115 1.49 18.56 20.97
N ALA A 116 0.19 18.42 21.18
CA ALA A 116 -0.46 18.79 22.43
C ALA A 116 0.00 17.87 23.56
N ILE A 117 -0.03 16.57 23.37
CA ILE A 117 0.47 15.57 24.32
C ILE A 117 1.96 15.77 24.59
N LYS A 118 2.76 15.99 23.54
CA LYS A 118 4.20 16.28 23.67
C LYS A 118 4.45 17.49 24.58
N LEU A 119 3.75 18.61 24.35
CA LEU A 119 3.88 19.82 25.17
C LEU A 119 3.46 19.57 26.63
N SER A 120 2.37 18.85 26.85
CA SER A 120 1.91 18.50 28.20
C SER A 120 2.94 17.66 28.96
N ILE A 121 3.56 16.67 28.31
CA ILE A 121 4.64 15.89 28.92
C ILE A 121 5.85 16.77 29.25
N GLU A 122 6.28 17.64 28.34
CA GLU A 122 7.40 18.55 28.58
C GLU A 122 7.14 19.53 29.73
N GLN A 123 5.91 20.04 29.84
CA GLN A 123 5.48 20.88 30.95
C GLN A 123 5.52 20.12 32.29
N TYR A 124 5.00 18.89 32.30
CA TYR A 124 5.06 18.03 33.49
C TYR A 124 6.50 17.76 33.90
N VAL A 125 7.37 17.35 32.98
CA VAL A 125 8.80 17.08 33.23
C VAL A 125 9.48 18.32 33.77
N THR A 126 9.19 19.49 33.21
CA THR A 126 9.76 20.77 33.69
C THR A 126 9.31 21.11 35.10
N ALA A 127 8.00 20.94 35.39
CA ALA A 127 7.44 21.19 36.72
C ALA A 127 8.00 20.20 37.76
N TYR A 128 8.05 18.91 37.41
CA TYR A 128 8.60 17.85 38.26
C TYR A 128 10.08 18.18 38.62
N ASN A 129 10.90 18.46 37.61
CA ASN A 129 12.31 18.78 37.80
C ASN A 129 12.53 20.05 38.63
N LYS A 130 11.64 21.02 38.56
CA LYS A 130 11.67 22.24 39.39
C LYS A 130 11.32 21.94 40.86
N ALA A 131 10.28 21.10 41.09
CA ALA A 131 9.82 20.74 42.44
C ALA A 131 10.81 19.84 43.19
N HIS A 132 11.48 18.94 42.49
CA HIS A 132 12.38 17.94 43.08
C HIS A 132 13.86 18.34 43.01
N LYS A 133 14.19 19.58 42.65
CA LYS A 133 15.53 20.08 42.60
C LYS A 133 16.16 20.06 44.01
N LYS A 134 16.98 19.06 44.31
CA LYS A 134 17.78 19.04 45.53
C LYS A 134 19.04 19.89 45.34
N ALA A 135 19.20 20.85 46.19
CA ALA A 135 20.44 21.68 46.28
C ALA A 135 21.57 20.84 46.88
N ASP A 136 22.29 20.11 46.04
CA ASP A 136 23.58 19.51 46.40
C ASP A 136 24.65 20.34 45.67
N ALA A 137 25.08 21.43 46.29
CA ALA A 137 26.00 22.38 45.71
C ALA A 137 27.43 21.84 45.58
N ASP A 138 27.81 20.77 46.31
CA ASP A 138 29.21 20.40 46.50
C ASP A 138 29.82 19.44 45.50
N LYS A 139 29.04 18.79 44.62
CA LYS A 139 29.59 17.77 43.69
C LYS A 139 29.13 17.84 42.24
N GLY A 140 28.48 18.89 41.76
CA GLY A 140 28.11 19.03 40.35
C GLY A 140 27.09 18.02 39.83
N ILE A 141 26.56 17.11 40.67
CA ILE A 141 25.57 16.10 40.30
C ILE A 141 24.17 16.68 40.52
N ARG A 142 23.42 16.87 39.45
CA ARG A 142 22.01 17.30 39.52
C ARG A 142 21.18 16.13 40.01
N LYS A 143 20.87 16.09 41.33
CA LYS A 143 19.97 15.10 41.93
C LYS A 143 18.52 15.55 41.79
N GLY A 144 17.59 14.57 41.75
CA GLY A 144 16.16 14.81 41.77
C GLY A 144 15.53 15.23 40.43
N ARG A 145 16.06 14.78 39.30
CA ARG A 145 15.52 15.07 37.98
C ARG A 145 15.07 13.80 37.24
N ILE A 146 14.07 13.95 36.37
CA ILE A 146 13.76 12.99 35.34
C ILE A 146 14.22 13.54 33.97
N SER A 147 14.68 12.65 33.09
CA SER A 147 15.14 13.00 31.75
C SER A 147 14.19 12.34 30.73
N VAL A 148 13.24 13.11 30.25
CA VAL A 148 12.33 12.75 29.19
C VAL A 148 12.41 13.81 28.11
N SER A 149 12.52 13.39 26.89
CA SER A 149 12.70 14.27 25.73
C SER A 149 11.82 13.81 24.58
N SER A 150 11.72 14.63 23.56
CA SER A 150 10.95 14.33 22.35
C SER A 150 11.83 14.49 21.10
N THR A 151 11.60 13.63 20.13
CA THR A 151 12.20 13.74 18.79
C THR A 151 11.08 13.89 17.77
N LYS A 152 11.18 14.91 16.92
CA LYS A 152 10.24 15.15 15.83
C LYS A 152 10.34 14.02 14.81
N SER A 153 9.19 13.52 14.37
CA SER A 153 9.07 12.60 13.24
C SER A 153 7.85 12.98 12.41
N PHE A 154 7.64 12.27 11.30
CA PHE A 154 6.52 12.50 10.43
C PHE A 154 5.67 11.22 10.34
N GLN A 155 4.37 11.39 10.24
CA GLN A 155 3.42 10.34 9.92
C GLN A 155 2.74 10.66 8.60
N ARG A 156 2.66 9.67 7.71
CA ARG A 156 1.87 9.76 6.51
C ARG A 156 0.44 9.37 6.82
N ASP A 157 -0.51 10.22 6.46
CA ASP A 157 -1.94 10.04 6.75
C ASP A 157 -2.72 9.96 5.44
N TYR A 158 -3.63 8.98 5.35
CA TYR A 158 -4.56 8.78 4.25
C TYR A 158 -5.99 8.94 4.79
N PRO A 159 -6.57 10.16 4.67
CA PRO A 159 -7.81 10.53 5.39
C PRO A 159 -9.02 9.67 5.05
N TYR A 160 -9.03 9.03 3.90
CA TYR A 160 -10.14 8.22 3.41
C TYR A 160 -9.91 6.70 3.55
N GLY A 161 -8.90 6.27 4.33
CA GLY A 161 -8.62 4.85 4.55
C GLY A 161 -8.35 4.10 3.25
N ALA A 162 -9.10 3.03 2.99
CA ALA A 162 -8.90 2.16 1.82
C ALA A 162 -9.21 2.79 0.45
N PHE A 163 -9.71 4.04 0.43
CA PHE A 163 -10.05 4.75 -0.79
C PHE A 163 -8.83 4.91 -1.72
N ALA A 164 -8.96 4.47 -2.98
CA ALA A 164 -7.91 4.51 -4.00
C ALA A 164 -6.57 3.88 -3.55
N ALA A 165 -6.58 2.98 -2.55
CA ALA A 165 -5.39 2.46 -1.88
C ALA A 165 -4.37 1.86 -2.85
N ALA A 166 -4.82 1.07 -3.83
CA ALA A 166 -3.93 0.46 -4.82
C ALA A 166 -3.29 1.47 -5.80
N VAL A 167 -3.85 2.69 -5.91
CA VAL A 167 -3.29 3.79 -6.69
C VAL A 167 -2.37 4.63 -5.82
N LEU A 168 -2.83 5.10 -4.66
CA LEU A 168 -2.03 5.92 -3.76
C LEU A 168 -0.80 5.15 -3.26
N GLY A 169 -1.00 3.89 -2.88
CA GLY A 169 0.02 3.11 -2.20
C GLY A 169 0.21 3.54 -0.75
N PHE A 170 1.38 3.30 -0.21
CA PHE A 170 1.71 3.65 1.18
C PHE A 170 3.21 3.88 1.36
N CYS A 171 3.56 4.49 2.49
CA CYS A 171 4.93 4.65 2.96
C CYS A 171 5.23 3.64 4.08
N ASP A 172 6.48 3.23 4.20
CA ASP A 172 6.97 2.46 5.35
C ASP A 172 7.10 3.33 6.61
N ALA A 173 7.58 2.72 7.69
CA ALA A 173 7.76 3.40 8.99
C ALA A 173 8.79 4.53 8.95
N ASP A 174 9.71 4.49 8.01
CA ASP A 174 10.75 5.51 7.81
C ASP A 174 10.30 6.63 6.85
N GLY A 175 9.09 6.50 6.28
CA GLY A 175 8.48 7.48 5.38
C GLY A 175 8.85 7.32 3.91
N TYR A 176 9.47 6.19 3.51
CA TYR A 176 9.75 5.89 2.10
C TYR A 176 8.54 5.27 1.40
N GLY A 177 8.24 5.74 0.20
CA GLY A 177 7.16 5.20 -0.62
C GLY A 177 7.44 3.75 -1.04
N THR A 178 6.57 2.83 -0.60
CA THR A 178 6.75 1.38 -0.80
C THR A 178 5.92 0.85 -1.95
N TYR A 179 4.74 1.42 -2.17
CA TYR A 179 3.81 0.99 -3.21
C TYR A 179 3.07 2.18 -3.85
N GLY A 180 2.39 1.95 -4.99
CA GLY A 180 1.56 2.94 -5.66
C GLY A 180 2.31 4.22 -6.08
N LEU A 181 1.61 5.34 -6.12
CA LEU A 181 2.16 6.66 -6.44
C LEU A 181 3.20 7.12 -5.42
N GLU A 182 3.04 6.73 -4.15
CA GLU A 182 4.06 7.00 -3.13
C GLU A 182 5.43 6.50 -3.55
N LYS A 183 5.50 5.30 -4.16
CA LYS A 183 6.73 4.72 -4.70
C LYS A 183 7.16 5.33 -6.02
N SER A 184 6.22 5.47 -6.97
CA SER A 184 6.54 5.99 -8.32
C SER A 184 7.09 7.41 -8.27
N TYR A 185 6.58 8.22 -7.36
CA TYR A 185 6.94 9.62 -7.19
C TYR A 185 7.79 9.88 -5.94
N GLU A 186 8.48 8.86 -5.42
CA GLU A 186 9.33 9.00 -4.23
C GLU A 186 10.28 10.18 -4.33
N SER A 187 11.02 10.32 -5.44
CA SER A 187 11.98 11.42 -5.65
C SER A 187 11.34 12.81 -5.68
N THR A 188 10.04 12.90 -6.00
CA THR A 188 9.27 14.15 -6.05
C THR A 188 8.68 14.47 -4.68
N LEU A 189 8.10 13.44 -4.04
CA LEU A 189 7.36 13.58 -2.78
C LEU A 189 8.28 13.70 -1.56
N ALA A 190 9.39 12.96 -1.48
CA ALA A 190 10.21 12.85 -0.27
C ALA A 190 10.96 14.14 0.08
N GLY A 191 11.25 14.98 -0.90
CA GLY A 191 12.12 16.16 -0.71
C GLY A 191 13.58 15.77 -0.45
N VAL A 192 14.32 16.70 0.13
CA VAL A 192 15.75 16.52 0.45
C VAL A 192 16.00 16.92 1.90
N ASN A 193 16.45 15.99 2.72
CA ASN A 193 16.77 16.25 4.10
C ASN A 193 17.91 17.26 4.24
N GLY A 194 17.76 18.18 5.17
CA GLY A 194 18.81 19.06 5.62
C GLY A 194 19.69 18.40 6.70
N ARG A 195 20.75 19.09 7.10
CA ARG A 195 21.63 18.65 8.18
C ARG A 195 22.21 19.82 8.94
N THR A 196 22.42 19.64 10.24
CA THR A 196 23.20 20.57 11.08
C THR A 196 24.48 19.88 11.50
N ILE A 197 25.60 20.52 11.23
CA ILE A 197 26.92 20.09 11.65
C ILE A 197 27.32 20.93 12.89
N THR A 198 27.39 20.29 14.06
CA THR A 198 27.80 20.92 15.30
C THR A 198 28.99 20.18 15.90
N LEU A 199 29.93 20.93 16.52
CA LEU A 199 30.96 20.32 17.33
C LEU A 199 30.37 19.82 18.64
N ARG A 200 30.80 18.63 19.08
CA ARG A 200 30.43 18.08 20.38
C ARG A 200 31.63 17.91 21.25
N ASN A 201 31.49 18.17 22.55
CA ASN A 201 32.55 17.91 23.53
C ASN A 201 32.71 16.38 23.76
N ALA A 202 33.75 16.01 24.51
CA ALA A 202 34.04 14.62 24.85
C ALA A 202 32.89 13.89 25.59
N TYR A 203 31.91 14.61 26.11
CA TYR A 203 30.72 14.11 26.79
C TYR A 203 29.47 14.06 25.84
N GLY A 204 29.66 14.32 24.55
CA GLY A 204 28.56 14.28 23.57
C GLY A 204 27.64 15.50 23.54
N ASN A 205 27.86 16.51 24.39
CA ASN A 205 27.06 17.73 24.40
C ASN A 205 27.48 18.66 23.25
N ALA A 206 26.50 19.26 22.57
CA ALA A 206 26.77 20.29 21.58
C ALA A 206 27.51 21.48 22.26
N ILE A 207 28.62 21.86 21.70
CA ILE A 207 29.30 23.09 22.08
C ILE A 207 28.56 24.22 21.36
N ALA A 208 28.23 25.30 22.09
CA ALA A 208 27.70 26.50 21.45
C ALA A 208 28.82 27.06 20.54
N ASP A 209 28.71 26.76 19.25
CA ASP A 209 29.70 27.10 18.24
C ASP A 209 29.05 28.08 17.25
N GLU A 210 29.64 29.27 17.15
CA GLU A 210 29.28 30.27 16.15
C GLU A 210 29.48 29.76 14.71
N ASN A 211 30.19 28.63 14.53
CA ASN A 211 30.47 27.99 13.26
C ASN A 211 29.55 26.79 12.94
N ALA A 212 28.48 26.58 13.71
CA ALA A 212 27.50 25.55 13.36
C ALA A 212 26.92 25.79 11.95
N THR A 213 27.24 24.91 11.01
CA THR A 213 26.74 25.04 9.64
C THR A 213 25.42 24.24 9.51
N THR A 214 24.35 24.95 9.17
CA THR A 214 23.03 24.33 8.91
C THR A 214 22.70 24.38 7.43
N TYR A 215 22.45 23.23 6.84
CA TYR A 215 21.87 23.08 5.53
C TYR A 215 20.37 22.83 5.71
N ALA A 216 19.54 23.74 5.23
CA ALA A 216 18.09 23.63 5.37
C ALA A 216 17.56 22.41 4.60
N ALA A 217 16.53 21.76 5.12
CA ALA A 217 15.76 20.79 4.35
C ALA A 217 15.00 21.48 3.22
N LYS A 218 14.78 20.75 2.12
CA LYS A 218 13.91 21.15 1.03
C LYS A 218 12.73 20.18 0.99
N ASP A 219 11.53 20.66 1.31
CA ASP A 219 10.31 19.86 1.31
C ASP A 219 10.00 19.29 -0.07
N GLY A 220 9.30 18.16 -0.09
CA GLY A 220 8.84 17.51 -1.29
C GLY A 220 7.79 18.34 -2.03
N SER A 221 7.64 18.07 -3.32
CA SER A 221 6.60 18.66 -4.15
C SER A 221 5.29 17.89 -4.03
N ASN A 222 4.16 18.58 -4.13
CA ASN A 222 2.84 17.98 -4.12
C ASN A 222 2.52 17.35 -5.48
N LEU A 223 1.65 16.33 -5.48
CA LEU A 223 1.04 15.75 -6.67
C LEU A 223 -0.43 16.16 -6.76
N VAL A 224 -0.88 16.49 -7.96
CA VAL A 224 -2.30 16.66 -8.30
C VAL A 224 -2.64 15.58 -9.32
N LEU A 225 -3.57 14.70 -8.95
CA LEU A 225 -3.98 13.55 -9.76
C LEU A 225 -5.10 13.94 -10.74
N SER A 226 -5.29 13.11 -11.76
CA SER A 226 -6.49 13.14 -12.60
C SER A 226 -7.68 12.47 -11.93
N LEU A 227 -7.49 11.72 -10.86
CA LEU A 227 -8.57 11.11 -10.09
C LEU A 227 -9.53 12.16 -9.54
N ASP A 228 -10.82 11.85 -9.60
CA ASP A 228 -11.91 12.63 -9.00
C ASP A 228 -12.50 11.82 -7.84
N VAL A 229 -12.46 12.39 -6.64
CA VAL A 229 -12.93 11.73 -5.40
C VAL A 229 -14.37 11.21 -5.54
N ASN A 230 -15.27 12.01 -6.17
CA ASN A 230 -16.67 11.60 -6.28
C ASN A 230 -16.85 10.44 -7.27
N ILE A 231 -16.11 10.45 -8.39
CA ILE A 231 -16.16 9.37 -9.39
C ILE A 231 -15.51 8.10 -8.81
N GLN A 232 -14.40 8.23 -8.11
CA GLN A 232 -13.71 7.10 -7.46
C GLN A 232 -14.60 6.45 -6.39
N GLU A 233 -15.25 7.26 -5.54
CA GLU A 233 -16.16 6.76 -4.49
C GLU A 233 -17.34 5.96 -5.10
N VAL A 234 -17.93 6.49 -6.18
CA VAL A 234 -19.00 5.81 -6.89
C VAL A 234 -18.50 4.50 -7.51
N ALA A 235 -17.30 4.51 -8.13
CA ALA A 235 -16.72 3.32 -8.74
C ALA A 235 -16.44 2.22 -7.70
N GLU A 236 -15.86 2.58 -6.55
CA GLU A 236 -15.58 1.63 -5.46
C GLU A 236 -16.85 1.05 -4.85
N ARG A 237 -17.84 1.91 -4.58
CA ARG A 237 -19.12 1.48 -4.01
C ARG A 237 -19.82 0.48 -4.90
N TYR A 238 -19.98 0.79 -6.19
CA TYR A 238 -20.65 -0.13 -7.12
C TYR A 238 -19.82 -1.37 -7.43
N LEU A 239 -18.50 -1.29 -7.39
CA LEU A 239 -17.66 -2.48 -7.48
C LEU A 239 -17.88 -3.41 -6.29
N ASN A 240 -17.94 -2.89 -5.07
CA ASN A 240 -18.25 -3.68 -3.87
C ASN A 240 -19.65 -4.31 -3.93
N GLU A 241 -20.67 -3.53 -4.35
CA GLU A 241 -22.03 -4.03 -4.54
C GLU A 241 -22.07 -5.16 -5.59
N ALA A 242 -21.37 -4.99 -6.71
CA ALA A 242 -21.32 -5.99 -7.77
C ALA A 242 -20.61 -7.29 -7.31
N ILE A 243 -19.51 -7.18 -6.58
CA ILE A 243 -18.81 -8.33 -6.00
C ILE A 243 -19.74 -9.09 -5.06
N SER A 244 -20.39 -8.40 -4.14
CA SER A 244 -21.28 -9.02 -3.15
C SER A 244 -22.53 -9.64 -3.79
N ALA A 245 -23.16 -8.92 -4.72
CA ALA A 245 -24.41 -9.37 -5.37
C ALA A 245 -24.21 -10.58 -6.28
N ASN A 246 -23.01 -10.77 -6.83
CA ASN A 246 -22.71 -11.85 -7.77
C ASN A 246 -21.81 -12.95 -7.16
N ASN A 247 -21.53 -12.90 -5.85
CA ASN A 247 -20.64 -13.82 -5.16
C ASN A 247 -19.31 -14.01 -5.91
N VAL A 248 -18.64 -12.90 -6.23
CA VAL A 248 -17.38 -12.94 -6.96
C VAL A 248 -16.31 -13.54 -6.05
N GLU A 249 -15.84 -14.73 -6.42
CA GLU A 249 -14.87 -15.53 -5.63
C GLU A 249 -13.42 -15.12 -5.86
N ASN A 250 -13.17 -14.18 -6.76
CA ASN A 250 -11.81 -13.78 -7.11
C ASN A 250 -11.66 -12.26 -6.99
N ARG A 251 -11.07 -11.62 -7.96
CA ARG A 251 -10.67 -10.20 -7.93
C ARG A 251 -11.67 -9.35 -8.70
N GLY A 252 -11.83 -8.09 -8.28
CA GLY A 252 -12.66 -7.12 -8.99
C GLY A 252 -11.86 -5.85 -9.31
N ALA A 253 -12.16 -5.26 -10.48
CA ALA A 253 -11.56 -4.00 -10.89
C ALA A 253 -12.56 -3.12 -11.65
N ALA A 254 -12.44 -1.80 -11.51
CA ALA A 254 -13.21 -0.83 -12.29
C ALA A 254 -12.32 0.37 -12.65
N ILE A 255 -12.45 0.86 -13.89
CA ILE A 255 -11.72 2.01 -14.40
C ILE A 255 -12.72 2.98 -15.02
N VAL A 256 -12.56 4.26 -14.75
CA VAL A 256 -13.29 5.33 -15.44
C VAL A 256 -12.27 6.27 -16.08
N MET A 257 -12.32 6.37 -17.40
CA MET A 257 -11.39 7.17 -18.19
C MET A 257 -12.13 8.23 -19.02
N ASN A 258 -11.55 9.42 -19.10
CA ASN A 258 -11.99 10.44 -20.03
C ASN A 258 -11.49 10.08 -21.43
N VAL A 259 -12.38 9.64 -22.30
CA VAL A 259 -12.05 9.18 -23.67
C VAL A 259 -11.44 10.24 -24.57
N LYS A 260 -11.52 11.54 -24.23
CA LYS A 260 -10.95 12.63 -25.01
C LYS A 260 -9.51 12.94 -24.62
N THR A 261 -9.14 12.70 -23.38
CA THR A 261 -7.84 13.11 -22.83
C THR A 261 -6.97 11.92 -22.40
N GLY A 262 -7.56 10.73 -22.21
CA GLY A 262 -6.92 9.56 -21.59
C GLY A 262 -6.76 9.69 -20.06
N ALA A 263 -7.25 10.78 -19.45
CA ALA A 263 -7.15 10.95 -18.01
C ALA A 263 -7.98 9.91 -17.27
N ILE A 264 -7.36 9.21 -16.31
CA ILE A 264 -8.02 8.24 -15.44
C ILE A 264 -8.71 9.01 -14.32
N LEU A 265 -10.04 8.96 -14.29
CA LEU A 265 -10.87 9.66 -13.31
C LEU A 265 -11.16 8.79 -12.09
N ALA A 266 -11.18 7.46 -12.26
CA ALA A 266 -11.26 6.48 -11.18
C ALA A 266 -10.56 5.19 -11.57
N MET A 267 -9.97 4.53 -10.57
CA MET A 267 -9.32 3.24 -10.70
C MET A 267 -9.47 2.46 -9.40
N ALA A 268 -10.47 1.58 -9.34
CA ALA A 268 -10.79 0.75 -8.19
C ALA A 268 -10.30 -0.68 -8.39
N SER A 269 -9.82 -1.29 -7.32
CA SER A 269 -9.25 -2.65 -7.32
C SER A 269 -9.57 -3.34 -6.00
N LYS A 270 -10.10 -4.57 -6.04
CA LYS A 270 -10.49 -5.36 -4.87
C LYS A 270 -9.88 -6.78 -4.94
N PRO A 271 -9.48 -7.39 -3.80
CA PRO A 271 -9.46 -6.80 -2.46
C PRO A 271 -8.52 -5.61 -2.37
N ASP A 272 -8.79 -4.70 -1.46
CA ASP A 272 -7.98 -3.54 -1.13
C ASP A 272 -7.51 -3.58 0.33
N PHE A 273 -6.85 -2.52 0.78
CA PHE A 273 -6.26 -2.39 2.11
C PHE A 273 -6.37 -0.94 2.61
N ASP A 274 -6.18 -0.71 3.91
CA ASP A 274 -6.02 0.64 4.44
C ASP A 274 -4.53 1.04 4.41
N PRO A 275 -4.13 2.06 3.63
CA PRO A 275 -2.75 2.55 3.59
C PRO A 275 -2.20 3.01 4.94
N ASN A 276 -3.06 3.43 5.88
CA ASN A 276 -2.64 3.78 7.24
C ASN A 276 -2.20 2.55 8.04
N ASN A 277 -2.65 1.35 7.66
CA ASN A 277 -2.31 0.07 8.26
C ASN A 277 -2.08 -1.01 7.19
N ALA A 278 -1.22 -0.72 6.23
CA ALA A 278 -1.04 -1.54 5.02
C ALA A 278 -0.61 -3.00 5.29
N LEU A 279 -0.06 -3.30 6.46
CA LEU A 279 0.35 -4.64 6.83
C LEU A 279 -0.80 -5.51 7.35
N ASP A 280 -1.93 -4.90 7.70
CA ASP A 280 -3.12 -5.60 8.16
C ASP A 280 -3.88 -6.21 6.98
N TYR A 281 -4.17 -7.49 7.08
CA TYR A 281 -4.96 -8.25 6.11
C TYR A 281 -6.15 -8.95 6.76
N THR A 282 -6.37 -8.75 8.06
CA THR A 282 -7.36 -9.51 8.85
C THR A 282 -8.78 -9.38 8.31
N ALA A 283 -9.14 -8.21 7.78
CA ALA A 283 -10.46 -8.00 7.16
C ALA A 283 -10.68 -8.86 5.91
N ASN A 284 -9.63 -9.28 5.22
CA ASN A 284 -9.66 -10.04 3.99
C ASN A 284 -9.10 -11.48 4.16
N GLU A 285 -8.67 -11.87 5.37
CA GLU A 285 -7.87 -13.07 5.60
C GLU A 285 -8.51 -14.35 5.05
N ALA A 286 -9.77 -14.59 5.36
CA ALA A 286 -10.48 -15.78 4.89
C ALA A 286 -10.51 -15.86 3.35
N TYR A 287 -10.83 -14.75 2.70
CA TYR A 287 -10.86 -14.64 1.25
C TYR A 287 -9.46 -14.78 0.62
N LEU A 288 -8.44 -14.15 1.19
CA LEU A 288 -7.06 -14.24 0.71
C LEU A 288 -6.51 -15.66 0.86
N ASN A 289 -6.88 -16.34 1.95
CA ASN A 289 -6.52 -17.73 2.17
C ASN A 289 -7.12 -18.65 1.09
N GLU A 290 -8.39 -18.48 0.75
CA GLU A 290 -9.03 -19.22 -0.35
C GLU A 290 -8.33 -18.97 -1.68
N LEU A 291 -7.98 -17.72 -2.01
CA LEU A 291 -7.26 -17.39 -3.25
C LEU A 291 -5.88 -18.06 -3.34
N VAL A 292 -5.11 -18.01 -2.25
CA VAL A 292 -3.78 -18.62 -2.23
C VAL A 292 -3.86 -20.14 -2.39
N HIS A 293 -4.86 -20.78 -1.78
CA HIS A 293 -5.08 -22.23 -1.89
C HIS A 293 -5.70 -22.66 -3.22
N ALA A 294 -6.41 -21.77 -3.93
CA ALA A 294 -6.93 -22.03 -5.26
C ALA A 294 -5.81 -22.05 -6.33
N GLU A 295 -4.69 -21.37 -6.11
CA GLU A 295 -3.58 -21.26 -7.05
C GLU A 295 -2.25 -21.77 -6.45
N PRO A 296 -2.16 -23.01 -5.94
CA PRO A 296 -1.04 -23.50 -5.15
C PRO A 296 0.29 -23.54 -5.89
N GLU A 297 0.27 -23.74 -7.21
CA GLU A 297 1.49 -23.71 -8.05
C GLU A 297 2.05 -22.30 -8.17
N LEU A 298 1.17 -21.28 -8.20
CA LEU A 298 1.57 -19.88 -8.29
C LEU A 298 2.26 -19.40 -7.01
N TYR A 299 1.72 -19.81 -5.86
CA TYR A 299 2.21 -19.38 -4.55
C TYR A 299 3.18 -20.37 -3.90
N GLY A 300 3.35 -21.56 -4.49
CA GLY A 300 4.30 -22.56 -3.99
C GLY A 300 3.96 -23.10 -2.59
N ILE A 301 2.68 -23.15 -2.24
CA ILE A 301 2.16 -23.52 -0.92
C ILE A 301 2.15 -25.03 -0.67
N TYR A 302 3.30 -25.65 -0.83
CA TYR A 302 3.46 -27.08 -0.63
C TYR A 302 4.40 -27.37 0.52
N LEU A 303 4.09 -28.43 1.29
CA LEU A 303 4.97 -28.94 2.32
C LEU A 303 6.35 -29.27 1.78
N LYS A 304 7.37 -28.87 2.52
CA LYS A 304 8.77 -29.16 2.19
C LYS A 304 9.45 -29.99 3.27
N ASN A 305 10.28 -30.90 2.85
CA ASN A 305 11.20 -31.63 3.70
C ASN A 305 12.32 -30.71 4.19
N GLU A 306 13.12 -31.16 5.17
CA GLU A 306 14.28 -30.41 5.69
C GLU A 306 15.33 -30.08 4.63
N ASP A 307 15.44 -30.90 3.57
CA ASP A 307 16.33 -30.66 2.42
C ASP A 307 15.77 -29.71 1.37
N GLY A 308 14.56 -29.17 1.58
CA GLY A 308 13.88 -28.24 0.67
C GLY A 308 13.10 -28.92 -0.48
N SER A 309 13.13 -30.25 -0.59
CA SER A 309 12.30 -31.00 -1.55
C SER A 309 10.83 -30.98 -1.13
N TYR A 310 9.91 -31.11 -2.12
CA TYR A 310 8.48 -31.17 -1.80
C TYR A 310 8.08 -32.51 -1.24
N VAL A 311 7.21 -32.51 -0.21
CA VAL A 311 6.51 -33.70 0.26
C VAL A 311 5.51 -34.14 -0.80
N THR A 312 5.49 -35.43 -1.15
CA THR A 312 4.56 -36.00 -2.13
C THR A 312 3.67 -37.05 -1.50
N ASP A 313 2.44 -37.16 -2.01
CA ASP A 313 1.50 -38.25 -1.67
C ASP A 313 1.90 -39.59 -2.33
N ALA A 314 1.14 -40.63 -2.06
CA ALA A 314 1.37 -41.97 -2.63
C ALA A 314 1.29 -42.04 -4.17
N ASN A 315 0.70 -41.02 -4.82
CA ASN A 315 0.58 -40.89 -6.27
C ASN A 315 1.66 -40.00 -6.87
N GLY A 316 2.56 -39.41 -6.04
CA GLY A 316 3.62 -38.50 -6.47
C GLY A 316 3.18 -37.04 -6.62
N ASN A 317 1.97 -36.68 -6.17
CA ASN A 317 1.52 -35.28 -6.17
C ASN A 317 2.07 -34.53 -4.98
N LYS A 318 2.40 -33.25 -5.16
CA LYS A 318 2.82 -32.40 -4.04
C LYS A 318 1.69 -32.23 -3.01
N VAL A 319 2.04 -32.31 -1.74
CA VAL A 319 1.07 -32.13 -0.64
C VAL A 319 1.00 -30.67 -0.26
N LEU A 320 -0.24 -30.10 -0.21
CA LEU A 320 -0.46 -28.74 0.24
C LEU A 320 -0.06 -28.55 1.71
N ASP A 321 0.47 -27.39 2.03
CA ASP A 321 0.76 -26.97 3.41
C ASP A 321 -0.40 -26.09 3.92
N PRO A 322 -1.31 -26.63 4.77
CA PRO A 322 -2.45 -25.86 5.24
C PRO A 322 -2.11 -24.91 6.40
N GLU A 323 -0.94 -25.07 7.02
CA GLU A 323 -0.53 -24.34 8.24
C GLU A 323 0.64 -23.38 7.98
N GLY A 324 1.03 -23.18 6.74
CA GLY A 324 2.12 -22.26 6.37
C GLY A 324 1.78 -20.80 6.66
N ASP A 325 2.81 -19.99 6.94
CA ASP A 325 2.63 -18.52 7.03
C ASP A 325 2.56 -17.92 5.61
N TYR A 326 1.35 -17.60 5.17
CA TYR A 326 1.07 -17.00 3.87
C TYR A 326 0.82 -15.49 3.93
N SER A 327 1.08 -14.86 5.07
CA SER A 327 0.84 -13.43 5.32
C SER A 327 1.50 -12.52 4.27
N GLY A 328 2.67 -12.91 3.77
CA GLY A 328 3.37 -12.21 2.69
C GLY A 328 2.58 -12.20 1.38
N TYR A 329 2.00 -13.33 1.00
CA TYR A 329 1.16 -13.45 -0.20
C TYR A 329 -0.15 -12.70 -0.05
N TYR A 330 -0.78 -12.74 1.14
CA TYR A 330 -2.01 -12.00 1.43
C TYR A 330 -1.82 -10.50 1.22
N ARG A 331 -0.74 -9.94 1.76
CA ARG A 331 -0.36 -8.54 1.58
C ARG A 331 -0.09 -8.21 0.12
N ASP A 332 0.69 -9.04 -0.57
CA ASP A 332 1.00 -8.82 -2.00
C ASP A 332 -0.26 -8.84 -2.86
N ILE A 333 -1.21 -9.74 -2.61
CA ILE A 333 -2.48 -9.80 -3.33
C ILE A 333 -3.31 -8.54 -3.09
N GLN A 334 -3.45 -8.06 -1.86
CA GLN A 334 -4.27 -6.88 -1.59
C GLN A 334 -3.62 -5.57 -2.05
N TRP A 335 -2.29 -5.46 -2.03
CA TRP A 335 -1.58 -4.25 -2.48
C TRP A 335 -1.59 -4.08 -4.00
N LYS A 336 -1.59 -5.18 -4.77
CA LYS A 336 -1.55 -5.12 -6.23
C LYS A 336 -2.74 -4.39 -6.82
N ASN A 337 -2.46 -3.50 -7.75
CA ASN A 337 -3.51 -2.87 -8.57
C ASN A 337 -3.90 -3.81 -9.72
N LYS A 338 -5.02 -4.53 -9.56
CA LYS A 338 -5.48 -5.56 -10.51
C LYS A 338 -5.80 -4.99 -11.90
N THR A 339 -6.00 -3.67 -12.02
CA THR A 339 -6.25 -3.03 -13.32
C THR A 339 -5.03 -3.07 -14.25
N ILE A 340 -3.82 -3.22 -13.70
CA ILE A 340 -2.55 -3.17 -14.44
C ILE A 340 -1.66 -4.39 -14.21
N THR A 341 -1.93 -5.19 -13.18
CA THR A 341 -1.11 -6.37 -12.84
C THR A 341 -1.75 -7.68 -13.28
N GLU A 342 -3.06 -7.72 -13.40
CA GLU A 342 -3.81 -8.94 -13.71
C GLU A 342 -4.20 -8.99 -15.19
N LEU A 343 -4.03 -10.18 -15.76
CA LEU A 343 -4.43 -10.44 -17.14
C LEU A 343 -5.76 -11.19 -17.18
N TYR A 344 -6.59 -10.85 -18.15
CA TYR A 344 -7.83 -11.57 -18.41
C TYR A 344 -8.11 -11.69 -19.91
N TYR A 345 -8.91 -12.66 -20.30
CA TYR A 345 -9.41 -12.76 -21.66
C TYR A 345 -10.54 -11.78 -21.85
N PRO A 346 -10.42 -10.74 -22.69
CA PRO A 346 -11.42 -9.66 -22.78
C PRO A 346 -12.77 -10.17 -23.36
N GLY A 347 -12.75 -11.29 -24.06
CA GLY A 347 -13.96 -11.89 -24.61
C GLY A 347 -14.69 -10.93 -25.54
N SER A 348 -16.02 -10.90 -25.42
CA SER A 348 -16.88 -10.13 -26.33
C SER A 348 -16.67 -8.62 -26.34
N VAL A 349 -16.01 -8.04 -25.33
CA VAL A 349 -15.64 -6.63 -25.34
C VAL A 349 -14.67 -6.33 -26.48
N PHE A 350 -13.77 -7.26 -26.78
CA PHE A 350 -12.79 -7.13 -27.86
C PHE A 350 -13.41 -7.07 -29.27
N LYS A 351 -14.67 -7.48 -29.44
CA LYS A 351 -15.39 -7.41 -30.72
C LYS A 351 -15.51 -5.97 -31.24
N VAL A 352 -15.52 -4.98 -30.36
CA VAL A 352 -15.52 -3.56 -30.74
C VAL A 352 -14.22 -3.22 -31.45
N ILE A 353 -13.10 -3.72 -30.94
CA ILE A 353 -11.76 -3.53 -31.55
C ILE A 353 -11.71 -4.23 -32.92
N THR A 354 -12.16 -5.48 -33.01
CA THR A 354 -12.22 -6.21 -34.30
C THR A 354 -13.13 -5.52 -35.30
N ALA A 355 -14.25 -4.94 -34.85
CA ALA A 355 -15.10 -4.12 -35.72
C ALA A 355 -14.38 -2.88 -36.25
N ALA A 356 -13.67 -2.16 -35.37
CA ALA A 356 -12.86 -1.01 -35.73
C ALA A 356 -11.79 -1.38 -36.78
N MET A 357 -11.04 -2.48 -36.54
CA MET A 357 -10.06 -3.01 -37.51
C MET A 357 -10.70 -3.28 -38.88
N GLY A 358 -11.89 -3.91 -38.88
CA GLY A 358 -12.61 -4.24 -40.10
C GLY A 358 -13.05 -3.01 -40.89
N VAL A 359 -13.55 -1.99 -40.21
CA VAL A 359 -14.04 -0.76 -40.85
C VAL A 359 -12.88 0.12 -41.34
N ASP A 360 -11.89 0.36 -40.48
CA ASP A 360 -10.74 1.21 -40.82
C ASP A 360 -9.89 0.64 -41.96
N SER A 361 -9.69 -0.68 -41.99
CA SER A 361 -8.99 -1.37 -43.06
C SER A 361 -9.79 -1.49 -44.38
N GLY A 362 -11.04 -1.06 -44.43
CA GLY A 362 -11.93 -1.23 -45.56
C GLY A 362 -12.38 -2.69 -45.84
N LYS A 363 -12.09 -3.62 -44.90
CA LYS A 363 -12.51 -5.05 -45.04
C LYS A 363 -13.96 -5.26 -44.69
N ALA A 364 -14.58 -4.29 -44.01
CA ALA A 364 -16.02 -4.28 -43.75
C ALA A 364 -16.55 -2.82 -43.75
N THR A 365 -17.84 -2.71 -43.89
CA THR A 365 -18.61 -1.48 -43.67
C THR A 365 -19.74 -1.81 -42.69
N ILE A 366 -20.48 -0.80 -42.21
CA ILE A 366 -21.63 -0.99 -41.35
C ILE A 366 -22.68 -1.89 -42.00
N ASN A 367 -22.75 -1.91 -43.34
CA ASN A 367 -23.70 -2.71 -44.14
C ASN A 367 -23.16 -4.09 -44.56
N THR A 368 -21.91 -4.43 -44.19
CA THR A 368 -21.34 -5.73 -44.52
C THR A 368 -22.11 -6.81 -43.81
N THR A 369 -22.75 -7.71 -44.57
CA THR A 369 -23.53 -8.82 -44.06
C THR A 369 -22.77 -10.15 -44.09
N LEU A 370 -22.88 -10.92 -42.99
CA LEU A 370 -22.34 -12.27 -42.85
C LEU A 370 -23.38 -13.17 -42.21
N ASN A 371 -23.33 -14.47 -42.54
CA ASN A 371 -24.31 -15.44 -42.04
C ASN A 371 -23.82 -16.17 -40.81
N CYS A 372 -24.63 -16.26 -39.77
CA CYS A 372 -24.43 -17.04 -38.58
C CYS A 372 -25.40 -18.19 -38.48
N SER A 373 -24.93 -19.41 -38.73
CA SER A 373 -25.72 -20.66 -38.58
C SER A 373 -25.71 -21.23 -37.16
N GLY A 374 -25.13 -20.51 -36.18
CA GLY A 374 -24.98 -21.00 -34.80
C GLY A 374 -23.67 -21.76 -34.54
N ALA A 375 -23.07 -22.32 -35.60
CA ALA A 375 -21.77 -22.99 -35.60
C ALA A 375 -20.96 -22.60 -36.83
N TYR A 376 -19.61 -22.61 -36.71
CA TYR A 376 -18.71 -22.29 -37.81
C TYR A 376 -17.39 -23.07 -37.67
N GLY A 377 -16.99 -23.79 -38.72
CA GLY A 377 -15.75 -24.56 -38.75
C GLY A 377 -14.57 -23.72 -39.21
N VAL A 378 -13.45 -23.82 -38.50
CA VAL A 378 -12.17 -23.28 -38.92
C VAL A 378 -11.11 -24.36 -38.72
N ALA A 379 -10.50 -24.81 -39.78
CA ALA A 379 -9.59 -25.98 -39.80
C ALA A 379 -10.26 -27.21 -39.18
N LYS A 380 -9.77 -27.73 -38.07
CA LYS A 380 -10.33 -28.86 -37.34
C LYS A 380 -11.24 -28.47 -36.17
N GLU A 381 -11.35 -27.19 -35.88
CA GLU A 381 -12.09 -26.65 -34.74
C GLU A 381 -13.52 -26.21 -35.17
N THR A 382 -14.48 -26.34 -34.26
CA THR A 382 -15.84 -25.83 -34.47
C THR A 382 -16.19 -24.81 -33.38
N TYR A 383 -16.44 -23.59 -33.80
CA TYR A 383 -16.84 -22.49 -32.93
C TYR A 383 -18.35 -22.32 -32.86
N HIS A 384 -18.86 -21.90 -31.74
CA HIS A 384 -20.28 -21.68 -31.52
C HIS A 384 -20.58 -20.27 -31.03
N CYS A 385 -21.77 -19.76 -31.37
CA CYS A 385 -22.35 -18.63 -30.67
C CYS A 385 -22.84 -19.03 -29.28
N ALA A 386 -23.05 -18.07 -28.39
CA ALA A 386 -23.61 -18.30 -27.06
C ALA A 386 -24.95 -19.05 -27.18
N GLY A 387 -25.11 -20.12 -26.39
CA GLY A 387 -26.28 -21.00 -26.45
C GLY A 387 -26.47 -21.73 -27.78
N LYS A 388 -25.47 -21.80 -28.65
CA LYS A 388 -25.51 -22.37 -30.00
C LYS A 388 -26.62 -21.77 -30.90
N LYS A 389 -27.02 -20.51 -30.61
CA LYS A 389 -28.09 -19.83 -31.33
C LYS A 389 -27.64 -19.36 -32.71
N ALA A 390 -28.39 -19.68 -33.76
CA ALA A 390 -28.20 -19.09 -35.09
C ALA A 390 -28.82 -17.70 -35.16
N HIS A 391 -28.04 -16.71 -35.65
CA HIS A 391 -28.51 -15.32 -35.81
C HIS A 391 -28.93 -15.01 -37.26
N GLY A 392 -28.68 -15.91 -38.20
CA GLY A 392 -28.93 -15.68 -39.61
C GLY A 392 -27.98 -14.67 -40.24
N VAL A 393 -28.45 -14.08 -41.34
CA VAL A 393 -27.71 -12.99 -42.01
C VAL A 393 -27.88 -11.71 -41.22
N GLN A 394 -26.79 -11.09 -40.84
CA GLN A 394 -26.77 -9.85 -40.03
C GLN A 394 -25.65 -8.92 -40.49
N ASN A 395 -25.85 -7.61 -40.34
CA ASN A 395 -24.82 -6.61 -40.57
C ASN A 395 -23.92 -6.42 -39.33
N LEU A 396 -22.93 -5.55 -39.42
CA LEU A 396 -21.94 -5.32 -38.35
C LEU A 396 -22.61 -4.83 -37.05
N ALA A 397 -23.55 -3.89 -37.13
CA ALA A 397 -24.25 -3.35 -35.96
C ALA A 397 -25.12 -4.42 -35.26
N GLU A 398 -25.83 -5.23 -36.06
CA GLU A 398 -26.61 -6.36 -35.54
C GLU A 398 -25.70 -7.42 -34.90
N ALA A 399 -24.55 -7.70 -35.50
CA ALA A 399 -23.56 -8.63 -34.97
C ALA A 399 -22.98 -8.20 -33.63
N LEU A 400 -22.70 -6.90 -33.45
CA LEU A 400 -22.28 -6.32 -32.15
C LEU A 400 -23.39 -6.41 -31.12
N ARG A 401 -24.62 -6.00 -31.48
CA ARG A 401 -25.79 -6.08 -30.60
C ARG A 401 -26.07 -7.51 -30.13
N ASN A 402 -25.93 -8.48 -31.04
CA ASN A 402 -26.16 -9.89 -30.75
C ASN A 402 -24.92 -10.59 -30.15
N SER A 403 -23.83 -9.90 -30.02
CA SER A 403 -22.53 -10.47 -29.60
C SER A 403 -22.15 -11.74 -30.37
N CYS A 404 -22.30 -11.71 -31.71
CA CYS A 404 -22.20 -12.89 -32.55
C CYS A 404 -20.76 -13.35 -32.79
N ASN A 405 -20.31 -14.43 -32.16
CA ASN A 405 -18.97 -14.98 -32.36
C ASN A 405 -18.69 -15.30 -33.83
N ILE A 406 -19.65 -15.97 -34.52
CA ILE A 406 -19.46 -16.41 -35.88
C ILE A 406 -19.27 -15.27 -36.87
N TYR A 407 -19.98 -14.15 -36.69
CA TYR A 407 -19.73 -12.95 -37.48
C TYR A 407 -18.30 -12.45 -37.33
N PHE A 408 -17.81 -12.34 -36.06
CA PHE A 408 -16.48 -11.81 -35.79
C PHE A 408 -15.35 -12.75 -36.20
N ILE A 409 -15.56 -14.07 -36.17
CA ILE A 409 -14.62 -15.03 -36.76
C ILE A 409 -14.49 -14.78 -38.28
N GLN A 410 -15.62 -14.70 -39.01
CA GLN A 410 -15.59 -14.42 -40.43
C GLN A 410 -14.99 -13.04 -40.76
N LEU A 411 -15.26 -12.02 -39.94
CA LEU A 411 -14.65 -10.71 -40.09
C LEU A 411 -13.13 -10.78 -39.87
N GLY A 412 -12.66 -11.44 -38.81
CA GLY A 412 -11.23 -11.68 -38.55
C GLY A 412 -10.54 -12.36 -39.73
N GLN A 413 -11.18 -13.40 -40.32
CA GLN A 413 -10.64 -14.05 -41.52
C GLN A 413 -10.58 -13.15 -42.75
N ARG A 414 -11.55 -12.21 -42.92
CA ARG A 414 -11.49 -11.17 -43.97
C ARG A 414 -10.37 -10.16 -43.75
N ILE A 415 -10.10 -9.79 -42.51
CA ILE A 415 -8.98 -8.92 -42.15
C ILE A 415 -7.67 -9.66 -42.44
N GLY A 416 -7.57 -10.93 -42.05
CA GLY A 416 -6.38 -11.76 -42.18
C GLY A 416 -5.37 -11.57 -41.06
N SER A 417 -4.60 -12.61 -40.75
CA SER A 417 -3.70 -12.66 -39.58
C SER A 417 -2.69 -11.51 -39.54
N SER A 418 -2.06 -11.19 -40.68
CA SER A 418 -1.02 -10.14 -40.71
C SER A 418 -1.60 -8.77 -40.35
N LEU A 419 -2.68 -8.38 -41.01
CA LEU A 419 -3.29 -7.06 -40.77
C LEU A 419 -3.98 -6.99 -39.40
N PHE A 420 -4.57 -8.09 -38.94
CA PHE A 420 -5.14 -8.16 -37.59
C PHE A 420 -4.07 -7.92 -36.54
N TYR A 421 -2.89 -8.55 -36.68
CA TYR A 421 -1.76 -8.32 -35.77
C TYR A 421 -1.26 -6.88 -35.83
N ASP A 422 -1.12 -6.27 -37.01
CA ASP A 422 -0.67 -4.90 -37.17
C ASP A 422 -1.61 -3.90 -36.46
N TYR A 423 -2.91 -4.14 -36.51
CA TYR A 423 -3.89 -3.35 -35.73
C TYR A 423 -3.82 -3.65 -34.23
N PHE A 424 -3.64 -4.92 -33.84
CA PHE A 424 -3.49 -5.31 -32.45
C PHE A 424 -2.30 -4.59 -31.80
N ASP A 425 -1.19 -4.53 -32.52
CA ASP A 425 0.00 -3.79 -32.12
C ASP A 425 -0.26 -2.26 -32.08
N ALA A 426 -0.87 -1.72 -33.13
CA ALA A 426 -1.19 -0.28 -33.22
C ALA A 426 -2.17 0.20 -32.14
N PHE A 427 -3.05 -0.66 -31.61
CA PHE A 427 -3.90 -0.38 -30.46
C PHE A 427 -3.16 -0.47 -29.12
N GLY A 428 -1.85 -0.81 -29.11
CA GLY A 428 -1.02 -0.87 -27.91
C GLY A 428 -1.15 -2.16 -27.09
N PHE A 429 -1.76 -3.22 -27.62
CA PHE A 429 -1.93 -4.48 -26.89
C PHE A 429 -0.64 -5.33 -26.79
N THR A 430 0.43 -4.92 -27.45
CA THR A 430 1.73 -5.61 -27.42
C THR A 430 2.72 -4.97 -26.46
N GLU A 431 2.37 -3.84 -25.86
CA GLU A 431 3.24 -3.08 -24.96
C GLU A 431 2.49 -2.60 -23.70
N ARG A 432 3.25 -2.08 -22.74
CA ARG A 432 2.68 -1.45 -21.55
C ARG A 432 1.95 -0.17 -21.91
N THR A 433 0.95 0.17 -21.11
CA THR A 433 0.21 1.45 -21.27
C THR A 433 1.07 2.67 -20.92
N GLY A 434 2.12 2.46 -20.11
CA GLY A 434 2.97 3.54 -19.62
C GLY A 434 2.32 4.36 -18.51
N VAL A 435 1.29 3.82 -17.85
CA VAL A 435 0.73 4.45 -16.64
C VAL A 435 1.81 4.65 -15.59
N ASP A 436 1.77 5.77 -14.90
CA ASP A 436 2.76 6.19 -13.91
C ASP A 436 2.66 5.47 -12.56
N LEU A 437 2.13 4.25 -12.57
CA LEU A 437 2.05 3.35 -11.42
C LEU A 437 3.12 2.25 -11.49
N PRO A 438 3.62 1.78 -10.34
CA PRO A 438 4.59 0.70 -10.33
C PRO A 438 3.91 -0.64 -10.62
N SER A 439 4.73 -1.61 -11.05
CA SER A 439 4.31 -3.00 -11.20
C SER A 439 3.31 -3.27 -12.33
N GLU A 440 3.16 -2.37 -13.31
CA GLU A 440 2.46 -2.71 -14.54
C GLU A 440 3.10 -3.96 -15.15
N THR A 441 2.26 -4.98 -15.47
CA THR A 441 2.77 -6.27 -15.92
C THR A 441 3.54 -6.16 -17.24
N ASN A 442 4.63 -6.91 -17.35
CA ASN A 442 5.36 -7.12 -18.62
C ASN A 442 4.86 -8.34 -19.37
N PHE A 443 4.10 -9.17 -18.67
CA PHE A 443 3.70 -10.47 -19.19
C PHE A 443 2.39 -10.28 -19.94
N MET A 444 2.45 -10.40 -21.28
CA MET A 444 1.30 -10.32 -22.15
C MET A 444 1.15 -11.67 -22.84
N GLN A 445 -0.07 -12.20 -22.89
CA GLN A 445 -0.36 -13.45 -23.57
C GLN A 445 -1.06 -13.17 -24.87
N TYR A 446 -0.34 -13.23 -25.98
CA TYR A 446 -0.89 -13.14 -27.32
C TYR A 446 -0.01 -13.94 -28.30
N TYR A 447 -0.60 -14.27 -29.46
CA TYR A 447 0.17 -14.92 -30.52
C TYR A 447 0.97 -13.89 -31.31
N SER A 448 2.27 -14.16 -31.48
CA SER A 448 3.12 -13.33 -32.35
C SER A 448 2.60 -13.39 -33.80
N LYS A 449 2.97 -12.39 -34.61
CA LYS A 449 2.54 -12.29 -36.02
C LYS A 449 2.76 -13.57 -36.82
N SER A 450 3.87 -14.28 -36.57
CA SER A 450 4.22 -15.53 -37.24
C SER A 450 3.47 -16.76 -36.73
N ARG A 451 2.85 -16.69 -35.54
CA ARG A 451 2.12 -17.78 -34.89
C ARG A 451 0.60 -17.59 -34.91
N LEU A 452 0.11 -16.44 -35.41
CA LEU A 452 -1.30 -16.15 -35.54
C LEU A 452 -1.89 -16.90 -36.76
N GLY A 453 -2.14 -18.20 -36.58
CA GLY A 453 -2.76 -19.06 -37.60
C GLY A 453 -4.26 -18.83 -37.71
N GLU A 454 -4.94 -19.66 -38.50
CA GLU A 454 -6.40 -19.52 -38.74
C GLU A 454 -7.21 -19.74 -37.48
N VAL A 455 -6.84 -20.73 -36.66
CA VAL A 455 -7.51 -21.08 -35.40
C VAL A 455 -7.33 -20.00 -34.34
N GLU A 456 -6.08 -19.55 -34.19
CA GLU A 456 -5.70 -18.48 -33.25
C GLU A 456 -6.39 -17.15 -33.64
N LEU A 457 -6.41 -16.82 -34.94
CA LEU A 457 -7.10 -15.64 -35.45
C LEU A 457 -8.61 -15.70 -35.17
N ALA A 458 -9.24 -16.88 -35.42
CA ALA A 458 -10.64 -17.05 -35.14
C ALA A 458 -11.01 -16.79 -33.68
N SER A 459 -10.19 -17.31 -32.74
CA SER A 459 -10.38 -17.09 -31.30
C SER A 459 -10.05 -15.65 -30.90
N SER A 460 -9.01 -15.05 -31.47
CA SER A 460 -8.61 -13.67 -31.22
C SER A 460 -9.71 -12.68 -31.65
N ALA A 461 -10.37 -12.92 -32.76
CA ALA A 461 -11.38 -12.02 -33.32
C ALA A 461 -12.59 -11.75 -32.39
N PHE A 462 -12.82 -12.62 -31.39
CA PHE A 462 -13.84 -12.40 -30.36
C PHE A 462 -13.26 -12.41 -28.92
N GLY A 463 -11.92 -12.25 -28.79
CA GLY A 463 -11.27 -11.94 -27.52
C GLY A 463 -10.93 -13.13 -26.62
N GLN A 464 -10.73 -14.35 -27.18
CA GLN A 464 -10.46 -15.57 -26.38
C GLN A 464 -9.06 -16.18 -26.58
N ALA A 465 -8.18 -15.55 -27.34
CA ALA A 465 -6.82 -16.06 -27.58
C ALA A 465 -5.72 -15.08 -27.19
N MET A 466 -6.07 -14.04 -26.46
CA MET A 466 -5.14 -13.11 -25.84
C MET A 466 -5.59 -12.78 -24.42
N ALA A 467 -4.65 -12.61 -23.52
CA ALA A 467 -4.91 -12.08 -22.20
C ALA A 467 -4.19 -10.72 -22.06
N VAL A 468 -4.94 -9.72 -21.65
CA VAL A 468 -4.54 -8.31 -21.56
C VAL A 468 -5.01 -7.73 -20.22
N THR A 469 -4.45 -6.59 -19.81
CA THR A 469 -4.90 -5.93 -18.58
C THR A 469 -6.23 -5.18 -18.79
N PRO A 470 -7.01 -4.98 -17.71
CA PRO A 470 -8.19 -4.12 -17.78
C PRO A 470 -7.89 -2.72 -18.31
N LEU A 471 -6.73 -2.13 -17.94
CA LEU A 471 -6.34 -0.81 -18.43
C LEU A 471 -6.06 -0.78 -19.92
N GLN A 472 -5.41 -1.83 -20.48
CA GLN A 472 -5.18 -1.92 -21.93
C GLN A 472 -6.48 -1.95 -22.74
N VAL A 473 -7.55 -2.52 -22.17
CA VAL A 473 -8.85 -2.58 -22.85
C VAL A 473 -9.62 -1.27 -22.72
N CYS A 474 -9.37 -0.49 -21.71
CA CYS A 474 -10.01 0.80 -21.46
C CYS A 474 -9.55 1.87 -22.43
#